data_c7b8e54939cc25194223a184f4dd79a9
#
_entry.id   c7b8e54939cc25194223a184f4dd79a9
#
_cell.length_a   1.000
_cell.length_b   1.000
_cell.length_c   1.000
_cell.angle_alpha   90.00
_cell.angle_beta   90.00
_cell.angle_gamma   90.00
#
_symmetry.space_group_name_H-M   'P 1'
#
loop_
_entity.id
_entity.type
_entity.pdbx_description
1 polymer ?
#
loop_
_entity_poly.entity_id
_entity_poly.type
_entity_poly.pdbx_seq_one_letter_code
_entity_poly.pdbx_strand_id
1 'polypeptide(L)'
;LMAPDILCLQETKAQDDQVAEALVPISGYHIFSNSAEKKGYSGTAIISKTKPISVNRDIGIGEHDNEGRVLCLEYDSFFLVDVYVPNSGNELRRLDYRQTWDKAFFDYLKNLEKEKAVIVCGDFNVAHKAIDLARPKPNYNKSAGFMQEEIDGMDRFTQGGFIDTFRYFFPDKSDAYSWWSYRAGARANNVGWRIDYFLVSETIVPSIK
;
A
#
# COMPACT_ATOMS: atom_id res chain seq x y z
N LEU A 1 14.47 19.21 -6.32
CA LEU A 1 14.44 18.20 -5.25
C LEU A 1 13.07 18.23 -4.60
N MET A 2 12.34 17.12 -4.63
CA MET A 2 11.12 16.99 -3.83
C MET A 2 11.54 16.91 -2.35
N ALA A 3 10.85 17.66 -1.49
CA ALA A 3 11.01 17.59 -0.05
C ALA A 3 9.62 17.36 0.57
N PRO A 4 9.05 16.14 0.43
CA PRO A 4 7.71 15.85 0.89
C PRO A 4 7.64 16.01 2.42
N ASP A 5 6.45 16.29 2.93
CA ASP A 5 6.24 16.34 4.38
C ASP A 5 6.25 14.93 4.97
N ILE A 6 5.74 13.95 4.21
CA ILE A 6 5.76 12.55 4.57
C ILE A 6 6.12 11.72 3.33
N LEU A 7 6.98 10.73 3.51
CA LEU A 7 7.34 9.72 2.49
C LEU A 7 7.10 8.34 3.07
N CYS A 8 6.33 7.53 2.37
CA CYS A 8 6.06 6.13 2.70
C CYS A 8 6.83 5.21 1.74
N LEU A 9 7.45 4.18 2.29
CA LEU A 9 8.28 3.23 1.55
C LEU A 9 7.81 1.81 1.84
N GLN A 10 7.68 1.02 0.78
CA GLN A 10 7.35 -0.38 0.87
C GLN A 10 8.52 -1.22 0.36
N GLU A 11 8.54 -2.48 0.76
CA GLU A 11 9.55 -3.45 0.34
C GLU A 11 10.99 -3.00 0.66
N THR A 12 11.17 -2.49 1.89
CA THR A 12 12.49 -2.00 2.36
C THR A 12 13.54 -3.11 2.37
N LYS A 13 13.13 -4.37 2.58
CA LYS A 13 14.00 -5.55 2.67
C LYS A 13 15.15 -5.40 3.65
N ALA A 14 14.98 -4.53 4.64
CA ALA A 14 15.95 -4.16 5.64
C ALA A 14 15.35 -4.32 7.04
N GLN A 15 16.21 -4.60 8.02
CA GLN A 15 15.82 -4.57 9.43
C GLN A 15 15.74 -3.12 9.92
N ASP A 16 15.05 -2.86 11.02
CA ASP A 16 14.80 -1.50 11.51
C ASP A 16 16.10 -0.72 11.78
N ASP A 17 17.14 -1.37 12.30
CA ASP A 17 18.47 -0.78 12.49
C ASP A 17 19.13 -0.38 11.16
N GLN A 18 19.00 -1.20 10.14
CA GLN A 18 19.52 -0.92 8.80
C GLN A 18 18.76 0.25 8.12
N VAL A 19 17.44 0.31 8.30
CA VAL A 19 16.62 1.45 7.81
C VAL A 19 17.08 2.74 8.50
N ALA A 20 17.23 2.70 9.82
CA ALA A 20 17.68 3.86 10.60
C ALA A 20 19.08 4.33 10.16
N GLU A 21 20.02 3.41 9.98
CA GLU A 21 21.39 3.72 9.52
C GLU A 21 21.41 4.33 8.12
N ALA A 22 20.67 3.73 7.18
CA ALA A 22 20.60 4.20 5.79
C ALA A 22 20.03 5.61 5.66
N LEU A 23 19.17 6.03 6.59
CA LEU A 23 18.46 7.31 6.56
C LEU A 23 19.07 8.37 7.47
N VAL A 24 20.13 8.08 8.21
CA VAL A 24 20.90 9.06 9.03
C VAL A 24 21.23 10.36 8.28
N PRO A 25 21.57 10.34 6.97
CA PRO A 25 21.88 11.58 6.26
C PRO A 25 20.68 12.50 6.04
N ILE A 26 19.46 12.04 6.28
CA ILE A 26 18.24 12.83 6.05
C ILE A 26 17.92 13.62 7.32
N SER A 27 18.32 14.89 7.36
CA SER A 27 18.04 15.76 8.50
C SER A 27 16.62 16.34 8.46
N GLY A 28 16.05 16.62 9.64
CA GLY A 28 14.75 17.28 9.77
C GLY A 28 13.54 16.35 9.60
N TYR A 29 13.76 15.03 9.62
CA TYR A 29 12.69 14.03 9.56
C TYR A 29 12.77 13.05 10.73
N HIS A 30 11.61 12.58 11.14
CA HIS A 30 11.44 11.43 12.01
C HIS A 30 11.29 10.17 11.15
N ILE A 31 11.97 9.09 11.52
CA ILE A 31 12.01 7.84 10.75
C ILE A 31 11.38 6.75 11.57
N PHE A 32 10.46 6.03 10.96
CA PHE A 32 9.75 4.90 11.55
C PHE A 32 9.80 3.73 10.56
N SER A 33 9.96 2.51 11.06
CA SER A 33 9.97 1.32 10.22
C SER A 33 9.30 0.15 10.91
N ASN A 34 8.90 -0.82 10.10
CA ASN A 34 8.40 -2.12 10.53
C ASN A 34 9.05 -3.19 9.64
N SER A 35 9.99 -3.93 10.18
CA SER A 35 10.71 -4.96 9.44
C SER A 35 10.07 -6.34 9.62
N ALA A 36 10.20 -7.19 8.59
CA ALA A 36 9.82 -8.59 8.71
C ALA A 36 10.77 -9.34 9.67
N GLU A 37 10.27 -10.39 10.34
CA GLU A 37 11.12 -11.33 11.08
C GLU A 37 12.16 -11.96 10.16
N LYS A 38 11.74 -12.30 8.93
CA LYS A 38 12.62 -12.82 7.89
C LYS A 38 13.49 -11.72 7.30
N LYS A 39 14.80 -11.78 7.53
CA LYS A 39 15.77 -10.82 6.98
C LYS A 39 15.73 -10.75 5.45
N GLY A 40 15.87 -9.54 4.91
CA GLY A 40 15.88 -9.29 3.46
C GLY A 40 14.53 -9.48 2.76
N TYR A 41 13.44 -9.38 3.49
CA TYR A 41 12.08 -9.62 3.00
C TYR A 41 11.11 -8.53 3.45
N SER A 42 10.15 -8.16 2.58
CA SER A 42 9.07 -7.22 2.92
C SER A 42 9.56 -5.93 3.61
N GLY A 43 8.84 -5.43 4.60
CA GLY A 43 9.19 -4.26 5.39
C GLY A 43 8.59 -2.97 4.84
N THR A 44 8.17 -2.08 5.76
CA THR A 44 7.63 -0.74 5.48
C THR A 44 8.40 0.32 6.27
N ALA A 45 8.42 1.55 5.76
CA ALA A 45 9.01 2.67 6.50
C ALA A 45 8.31 4.00 6.15
N ILE A 46 8.15 4.86 7.14
CA ILE A 46 7.62 6.22 6.99
C ILE A 46 8.65 7.22 7.48
N ILE A 47 8.90 8.23 6.65
CA ILE A 47 9.79 9.34 6.93
C ILE A 47 8.93 10.61 6.98
N SER A 48 8.84 11.26 8.13
CA SER A 48 7.92 12.38 8.37
C SER A 48 8.61 13.58 8.97
N LYS A 49 8.33 14.79 8.48
CA LYS A 49 8.77 16.06 9.11
C LYS A 49 8.05 16.29 10.43
N THR A 50 6.81 15.87 10.53
CA THR A 50 5.99 16.04 11.73
C THR A 50 6.08 14.78 12.60
N LYS A 51 6.35 14.98 13.88
CA LYS A 51 6.32 13.87 14.85
C LYS A 51 4.88 13.41 15.06
N PRO A 52 4.56 12.11 14.89
CA PRO A 52 3.23 11.59 15.16
C PRO A 52 2.93 11.52 16.66
N ILE A 53 1.66 11.43 17.01
CA ILE A 53 1.16 11.20 18.37
C ILE A 53 1.50 9.79 18.82
N SER A 54 1.24 8.80 17.94
CA SER A 54 1.54 7.39 18.19
C SER A 54 2.04 6.70 16.93
N VAL A 55 2.70 5.55 17.13
CA VAL A 55 3.24 4.69 16.07
C VAL A 55 2.80 3.27 16.37
N ASN A 56 2.02 2.68 15.47
CA ASN A 56 1.58 1.30 15.58
C ASN A 56 2.14 0.48 14.42
N ARG A 57 2.71 -0.67 14.74
CA ARG A 57 3.20 -1.65 13.79
C ARG A 57 2.20 -2.78 13.68
N ASP A 58 2.00 -3.25 12.45
CA ASP A 58 1.13 -4.37 12.14
C ASP A 58 -0.36 -4.10 12.46
N ILE A 59 -1.18 -5.13 12.45
CA ILE A 59 -2.64 -5.01 12.61
C ILE A 59 -3.18 -5.68 13.87
N GLY A 60 -2.30 -6.28 14.70
CA GLY A 60 -2.66 -6.96 15.95
C GLY A 60 -3.15 -8.39 15.76
N ILE A 61 -2.78 -9.05 14.65
CA ILE A 61 -3.15 -10.42 14.34
C ILE A 61 -1.88 -11.22 14.03
N GLY A 62 -1.48 -12.09 14.96
CA GLY A 62 -0.18 -12.76 14.93
C GLY A 62 0.16 -13.52 13.64
N GLU A 63 -0.83 -14.08 12.94
CA GLU A 63 -0.58 -14.74 11.66
C GLU A 63 -0.25 -13.74 10.51
N HIS A 64 -0.56 -12.46 10.71
CA HIS A 64 -0.38 -11.39 9.73
C HIS A 64 0.77 -10.43 10.08
N ASP A 65 1.26 -10.48 11.31
CA ASP A 65 2.12 -9.46 11.90
C ASP A 65 3.63 -9.81 11.87
N ASN A 66 4.04 -10.82 11.12
CA ASN A 66 5.44 -11.28 11.08
C ASN A 66 6.21 -10.83 9.82
N GLU A 67 5.55 -10.14 8.90
CA GLU A 67 6.15 -9.73 7.63
C GLU A 67 6.40 -8.21 7.52
N GLY A 68 6.14 -7.41 8.56
CA GLY A 68 6.41 -5.97 8.58
C GLY A 68 5.67 -5.19 7.49
N ARG A 69 4.37 -5.50 7.27
CA ARG A 69 3.61 -5.03 6.12
C ARG A 69 2.81 -3.77 6.37
N VAL A 70 2.57 -3.43 7.63
CA VAL A 70 1.74 -2.28 8.00
C VAL A 70 2.47 -1.42 9.00
N LEU A 71 2.50 -0.12 8.72
CA LEU A 71 2.99 0.89 9.65
C LEU A 71 1.98 2.02 9.72
N CYS A 72 1.45 2.30 10.90
CA CYS A 72 0.44 3.31 11.13
C CYS A 72 0.99 4.44 12.00
N LEU A 73 0.90 5.66 11.53
CA LEU A 73 1.20 6.87 12.28
C LEU A 73 -0.09 7.65 12.59
N GLU A 74 -0.26 8.02 13.85
CA GLU A 74 -1.37 8.87 14.29
C GLU A 74 -0.96 10.33 14.28
N TYR A 75 -1.75 11.16 13.63
CA TYR A 75 -1.68 12.62 13.68
C TYR A 75 -2.94 13.20 14.34
N ASP A 76 -2.97 14.51 14.55
CA ASP A 76 -4.09 15.18 15.24
C ASP A 76 -5.44 14.91 14.56
N SER A 77 -5.51 14.93 13.24
CA SER A 77 -6.76 14.85 12.48
C SER A 77 -6.92 13.58 11.63
N PHE A 78 -5.90 12.73 11.52
CA PHE A 78 -5.97 11.53 10.69
C PHE A 78 -4.97 10.45 11.15
N PHE A 79 -5.23 9.22 10.75
CA PHE A 79 -4.23 8.14 10.71
C PHE A 79 -3.63 8.04 9.31
N LEU A 80 -2.31 7.91 9.24
CA LEU A 80 -1.61 7.54 8.02
C LEU A 80 -1.14 6.10 8.13
N VAL A 81 -1.55 5.27 7.20
CA VAL A 81 -1.19 3.86 7.14
C VAL A 81 -0.38 3.60 5.87
N ASP A 82 0.86 3.18 6.04
CA ASP A 82 1.70 2.65 4.97
C ASP A 82 1.54 1.14 4.90
N VAL A 83 1.28 0.60 3.71
CA VAL A 83 0.99 -0.81 3.52
C VAL A 83 1.75 -1.44 2.36
N TYR A 84 2.28 -2.63 2.59
CA TYR A 84 2.79 -3.54 1.55
C TYR A 84 1.97 -4.83 1.57
N VAL A 85 0.90 -4.84 0.79
CA VAL A 85 -0.06 -5.95 0.76
C VAL A 85 0.60 -7.23 0.23
N PRO A 86 0.33 -8.42 0.83
CA PRO A 86 0.92 -9.67 0.35
C PRO A 86 0.62 -9.92 -1.13
N ASN A 87 1.63 -10.23 -1.92
CA ASN A 87 1.45 -10.73 -3.28
C ASN A 87 0.98 -12.19 -3.23
N SER A 88 0.06 -12.58 -4.11
CA SER A 88 -0.43 -13.98 -4.20
C SER A 88 0.65 -14.97 -4.65
N GLY A 89 1.78 -14.45 -5.13
CA GLY A 89 2.98 -15.22 -5.43
C GLY A 89 2.93 -16.03 -6.70
N ASN A 90 4.02 -16.74 -6.96
CA ASN A 90 4.09 -17.64 -8.11
C ASN A 90 3.05 -18.76 -7.95
N GLU A 91 2.39 -19.11 -9.07
CA GLU A 91 1.36 -20.15 -9.09
C GLU A 91 0.21 -19.90 -8.08
N LEU A 92 0.01 -18.63 -7.67
CA LEU A 92 -1.04 -18.20 -6.76
C LEU A 92 -1.03 -18.90 -5.39
N ARG A 93 0.15 -19.36 -4.93
CA ARG A 93 0.29 -20.16 -3.69
C ARG A 93 -0.17 -19.44 -2.43
N ARG A 94 -0.24 -18.13 -2.47
CA ARG A 94 -0.68 -17.29 -1.34
C ARG A 94 -2.04 -16.64 -1.58
N LEU A 95 -2.80 -17.03 -2.59
CA LEU A 95 -4.07 -16.39 -2.92
C LEU A 95 -5.08 -16.50 -1.76
N ASP A 96 -5.21 -17.68 -1.15
CA ASP A 96 -6.10 -17.89 0.00
C ASP A 96 -5.67 -17.05 1.21
N TYR A 97 -4.36 -17.04 1.52
CA TYR A 97 -3.81 -16.18 2.57
C TYR A 97 -4.06 -14.71 2.29
N ARG A 98 -3.90 -14.26 1.05
CA ARG A 98 -4.15 -12.89 0.64
C ARG A 98 -5.58 -12.46 0.95
N GLN A 99 -6.58 -13.32 0.74
CA GLN A 99 -7.98 -13.00 1.00
C GLN A 99 -8.27 -12.83 2.49
N THR A 100 -7.71 -13.70 3.34
CA THR A 100 -7.85 -13.55 4.81
C THR A 100 -7.15 -12.28 5.28
N TRP A 101 -5.98 -11.98 4.75
CA TRP A 101 -5.22 -10.78 5.06
C TRP A 101 -5.96 -9.51 4.62
N ASP A 102 -6.48 -9.45 3.39
CA ASP A 102 -7.22 -8.30 2.86
C ASP A 102 -8.45 -7.98 3.73
N LYS A 103 -9.16 -9.03 4.19
CA LYS A 103 -10.30 -8.84 5.09
C LYS A 103 -9.85 -8.27 6.45
N ALA A 104 -8.83 -8.84 7.04
CA ALA A 104 -8.30 -8.42 8.33
C ALA A 104 -7.78 -6.96 8.28
N PHE A 105 -7.08 -6.60 7.20
CA PHE A 105 -6.60 -5.25 6.99
C PHE A 105 -7.73 -4.25 6.78
N PHE A 106 -8.75 -4.60 6.02
CA PHE A 106 -9.95 -3.77 5.88
C PHE A 106 -10.62 -3.52 7.23
N ASP A 107 -10.83 -4.56 8.04
CA ASP A 107 -11.43 -4.45 9.37
C ASP A 107 -10.57 -3.57 10.29
N TYR A 108 -9.24 -3.66 10.21
CA TYR A 108 -8.30 -2.79 10.92
C TYR A 108 -8.48 -1.32 10.53
N LEU A 109 -8.50 -0.99 9.23
CA LEU A 109 -8.72 0.38 8.76
C LEU A 109 -10.08 0.93 9.20
N LYS A 110 -11.13 0.12 9.15
CA LYS A 110 -12.47 0.51 9.61
C LYS A 110 -12.53 0.75 11.13
N ASN A 111 -11.68 0.09 11.91
CA ASN A 111 -11.57 0.37 13.33
C ASN A 111 -10.87 1.72 13.58
N LEU A 112 -9.79 2.02 12.87
CA LEU A 112 -9.13 3.34 12.93
C LEU A 112 -10.10 4.47 12.53
N GLU A 113 -10.89 4.25 11.48
CA GLU A 113 -11.84 5.23 10.95
C GLU A 113 -12.96 5.63 11.93
N LYS A 114 -13.22 4.81 12.96
CA LYS A 114 -14.15 5.17 14.05
C LYS A 114 -13.66 6.34 14.89
N GLU A 115 -12.34 6.54 14.93
CA GLU A 115 -11.71 7.58 15.75
C GLU A 115 -11.34 8.82 14.93
N LYS A 116 -10.68 8.62 13.79
CA LYS A 116 -10.21 9.68 12.89
C LYS A 116 -10.27 9.20 11.45
N ALA A 117 -10.28 10.15 10.52
CA ALA A 117 -10.11 9.84 9.10
C ALA A 117 -8.81 9.05 8.86
N VAL A 118 -8.83 8.18 7.86
CA VAL A 118 -7.69 7.33 7.49
C VAL A 118 -7.20 7.70 6.10
N ILE A 119 -5.90 7.85 5.97
CA ILE A 119 -5.16 7.87 4.71
C ILE A 119 -4.35 6.58 4.67
N VAL A 120 -4.61 5.72 3.70
CA VAL A 120 -3.78 4.54 3.48
C VAL A 120 -3.11 4.62 2.12
N CYS A 121 -1.82 4.38 2.08
CA CYS A 121 -1.05 4.38 0.84
C CYS A 121 -0.06 3.22 0.82
N GLY A 122 0.32 2.80 -0.38
CA GLY A 122 1.32 1.77 -0.58
C GLY A 122 1.05 0.87 -1.74
N ASP A 123 1.77 -0.24 -1.78
CA ASP A 123 1.64 -1.29 -2.78
C ASP A 123 0.54 -2.28 -2.36
N PHE A 124 -0.58 -2.22 -3.06
CA PHE A 124 -1.71 -3.14 -2.85
C PHE A 124 -1.58 -4.45 -3.62
N ASN A 125 -0.56 -4.58 -4.46
CA ASN A 125 -0.33 -5.78 -5.27
C ASN A 125 -1.56 -6.24 -6.07
N VAL A 126 -2.39 -5.29 -6.52
CA VAL A 126 -3.58 -5.57 -7.35
C VAL A 126 -3.87 -4.40 -8.29
N ALA A 127 -4.17 -4.69 -9.55
CA ALA A 127 -4.82 -3.75 -10.45
C ALA A 127 -6.34 -3.88 -10.26
N HIS A 128 -7.01 -2.79 -9.85
CA HIS A 128 -8.43 -2.85 -9.46
C HIS A 128 -9.34 -3.09 -10.65
N LYS A 129 -9.10 -2.41 -11.76
CA LYS A 129 -9.96 -2.45 -12.96
C LYS A 129 -9.15 -2.72 -14.22
N ALA A 130 -9.83 -3.11 -15.29
CA ALA A 130 -9.18 -3.34 -16.59
C ALA A 130 -8.38 -2.13 -17.12
N ILE A 131 -8.76 -0.91 -16.75
CA ILE A 131 -8.04 0.31 -17.11
C ILE A 131 -6.73 0.48 -16.32
N ASP A 132 -6.54 -0.28 -15.24
CA ASP A 132 -5.37 -0.18 -14.36
C ASP A 132 -4.18 -1.05 -14.80
N LEU A 133 -4.30 -1.75 -15.92
CA LEU A 133 -3.18 -2.50 -16.49
C LEU A 133 -3.23 -2.52 -18.03
N ALA A 134 -2.05 -2.58 -18.64
CA ALA A 134 -1.89 -2.50 -20.09
C ALA A 134 -2.51 -3.68 -20.87
N ARG A 135 -2.58 -4.85 -20.26
CA ARG A 135 -3.04 -6.09 -20.90
C ARG A 135 -4.01 -6.85 -20.02
N PRO A 136 -5.27 -6.36 -19.83
CA PRO A 136 -6.20 -6.98 -18.87
C PRO A 136 -6.62 -8.38 -19.30
N LYS A 137 -7.03 -8.60 -20.56
CA LYS A 137 -7.59 -9.88 -21.04
C LYS A 137 -6.67 -11.10 -20.82
N PRO A 138 -5.37 -11.09 -21.17
CA PRO A 138 -4.51 -12.25 -20.94
C PRO A 138 -4.14 -12.47 -19.46
N ASN A 139 -4.29 -11.46 -18.59
CA ASN A 139 -3.92 -11.53 -17.19
C ASN A 139 -5.09 -11.88 -16.25
N TYR A 140 -6.33 -11.59 -16.65
CA TYR A 140 -7.51 -11.82 -15.82
C TYR A 140 -7.66 -13.30 -15.43
N ASN A 141 -7.78 -13.57 -14.12
CA ASN A 141 -7.84 -14.89 -13.51
C ASN A 141 -6.66 -15.83 -13.91
N LYS A 142 -5.48 -15.24 -14.16
CA LYS A 142 -4.26 -15.99 -14.51
C LYS A 142 -3.03 -15.47 -13.80
N SER A 143 -2.97 -14.17 -13.57
CA SER A 143 -1.80 -13.51 -13.00
C SER A 143 -2.08 -12.98 -11.61
N ALA A 144 -1.16 -13.20 -10.67
CA ALA A 144 -1.18 -12.52 -9.39
C ALA A 144 -1.30 -10.99 -9.60
N GLY A 145 -2.13 -10.35 -8.82
CA GLY A 145 -2.47 -8.92 -8.96
C GLY A 145 -3.64 -8.63 -9.91
N PHE A 146 -4.25 -9.64 -10.55
CA PHE A 146 -5.48 -9.47 -11.34
C PHE A 146 -6.38 -10.73 -11.34
N MET A 147 -6.41 -11.40 -10.21
CA MET A 147 -7.39 -12.47 -9.91
C MET A 147 -8.70 -11.82 -9.44
N GLN A 148 -9.83 -12.46 -9.69
CA GLN A 148 -11.13 -11.93 -9.25
C GLN A 148 -11.17 -11.75 -7.74
N GLU A 149 -10.59 -12.68 -6.98
CA GLU A 149 -10.52 -12.63 -5.52
C GLU A 149 -9.73 -11.42 -5.00
N GLU A 150 -8.65 -11.03 -5.71
CA GLU A 150 -7.87 -9.84 -5.38
C GLU A 150 -8.63 -8.55 -5.74
N ILE A 151 -9.35 -8.56 -6.87
CA ILE A 151 -10.23 -7.46 -7.29
C ILE A 151 -11.37 -7.28 -6.28
N ASP A 152 -12.00 -8.38 -5.84
CA ASP A 152 -13.06 -8.35 -4.82
C ASP A 152 -12.53 -7.80 -3.49
N GLY A 153 -11.26 -8.09 -3.16
CA GLY A 153 -10.56 -7.49 -2.04
C GLY A 153 -10.49 -5.96 -2.17
N MET A 154 -10.11 -5.45 -3.34
CA MET A 154 -10.05 -4.01 -3.59
C MET A 154 -11.44 -3.36 -3.67
N ASP A 155 -12.43 -4.04 -4.22
CA ASP A 155 -13.83 -3.62 -4.19
C ASP A 155 -14.34 -3.44 -2.75
N ARG A 156 -13.93 -4.30 -1.82
CA ARG A 156 -14.28 -4.16 -0.39
C ARG A 156 -13.81 -2.83 0.18
N PHE A 157 -12.60 -2.38 -0.13
CA PHE A 157 -12.12 -1.06 0.33
C PHE A 157 -12.97 0.06 -0.27
N THR A 158 -13.18 0.07 -1.59
CA THR A 158 -13.89 1.15 -2.27
C THR A 158 -15.38 1.20 -1.95
N GLN A 159 -16.04 0.05 -1.83
CA GLN A 159 -17.44 -0.04 -1.39
C GLN A 159 -17.60 0.20 0.10
N GLY A 160 -16.56 -0.03 0.88
CA GLY A 160 -16.51 0.22 2.32
C GLY A 160 -16.25 1.67 2.73
N GLY A 161 -16.21 2.62 1.76
CA GLY A 161 -16.10 4.06 2.02
C GLY A 161 -14.69 4.63 1.87
N PHE A 162 -13.73 3.86 1.36
CA PHE A 162 -12.42 4.40 0.97
C PHE A 162 -12.42 4.86 -0.49
N ILE A 163 -11.94 6.05 -0.74
CA ILE A 163 -11.89 6.66 -2.07
C ILE A 163 -10.50 6.48 -2.66
N ASP A 164 -10.40 5.85 -3.83
CA ASP A 164 -9.20 5.83 -4.66
C ASP A 164 -8.96 7.25 -5.20
N THR A 165 -7.99 7.96 -4.64
CA THR A 165 -7.76 9.37 -4.95
C THR A 165 -7.38 9.59 -6.40
N PHE A 166 -6.62 8.66 -7.01
CA PHE A 166 -6.28 8.78 -8.42
C PHE A 166 -7.52 8.65 -9.31
N ARG A 167 -8.39 7.69 -9.07
CA ARG A 167 -9.63 7.52 -9.83
C ARG A 167 -10.68 8.59 -9.52
N TYR A 168 -10.62 9.19 -8.35
CA TYR A 168 -11.44 10.36 -8.03
C TYR A 168 -11.12 11.57 -8.93
N PHE A 169 -9.82 11.88 -9.13
CA PHE A 169 -9.41 13.00 -9.99
C PHE A 169 -9.35 12.63 -11.47
N PHE A 170 -9.05 11.38 -11.79
CA PHE A 170 -8.80 10.91 -13.15
C PHE A 170 -9.56 9.60 -13.44
N PRO A 171 -10.91 9.62 -13.46
CA PRO A 171 -11.71 8.40 -13.54
C PRO A 171 -11.43 7.56 -14.79
N ASP A 172 -11.20 8.21 -15.92
CA ASP A 172 -11.08 7.56 -17.23
C ASP A 172 -9.64 7.57 -17.79
N LYS A 173 -8.65 8.00 -16.98
CA LYS A 173 -7.27 8.07 -17.47
C LYS A 173 -6.67 6.69 -17.61
N SER A 174 -6.46 6.25 -18.85
CA SER A 174 -5.72 5.05 -19.22
C SER A 174 -4.21 5.27 -19.19
N ASP A 175 -3.45 4.19 -19.31
CA ASP A 175 -1.99 4.19 -19.48
C ASP A 175 -1.22 4.88 -18.34
N ALA A 176 -1.84 4.97 -17.18
CA ALA A 176 -1.27 5.51 -15.96
C ALA A 176 -0.97 4.36 -14.98
N TYR A 177 0.28 3.98 -14.92
CA TYR A 177 0.75 2.82 -14.16
C TYR A 177 1.79 3.25 -13.12
N SER A 178 1.95 2.42 -12.09
CA SER A 178 2.93 2.64 -11.02
C SER A 178 4.02 1.57 -11.01
N TRP A 179 3.78 0.42 -11.64
CA TRP A 179 4.72 -0.69 -11.71
C TRP A 179 4.88 -1.24 -13.12
N TRP A 180 6.11 -1.66 -13.46
CA TRP A 180 6.47 -2.33 -14.71
C TRP A 180 7.41 -3.48 -14.45
N SER A 181 7.20 -4.61 -15.14
CA SER A 181 8.14 -5.72 -15.11
C SER A 181 9.54 -5.28 -15.60
N TYR A 182 10.59 -5.80 -14.98
CA TYR A 182 11.97 -5.61 -15.45
C TYR A 182 12.26 -6.32 -16.79
N ARG A 183 11.33 -7.15 -17.27
CA ARG A 183 11.51 -7.98 -18.47
C ARG A 183 10.92 -7.28 -19.71
N ALA A 184 11.45 -7.68 -20.90
CA ALA A 184 10.91 -7.32 -22.21
C ALA A 184 10.71 -5.81 -22.47
N GLY A 185 11.48 -4.94 -21.83
CA GLY A 185 11.36 -3.50 -21.99
C GLY A 185 9.99 -2.94 -21.59
N ALA A 186 9.33 -3.57 -20.62
CA ALA A 186 7.96 -3.24 -20.23
C ALA A 186 7.78 -1.75 -19.91
N ARG A 187 8.72 -1.13 -19.19
CA ARG A 187 8.64 0.29 -18.83
C ARG A 187 8.79 1.20 -20.06
N ALA A 188 9.71 0.89 -20.99
CA ALA A 188 9.91 1.67 -22.22
C ALA A 188 8.68 1.61 -23.14
N ASN A 189 7.94 0.49 -23.12
CA ASN A 189 6.72 0.28 -23.91
C ASN A 189 5.44 0.61 -23.14
N ASN A 190 5.54 1.15 -21.96
CA ASN A 190 4.43 1.41 -21.02
C ASN A 190 3.49 0.20 -20.82
N VAL A 191 4.05 -1.02 -20.77
CA VAL A 191 3.29 -2.23 -20.44
C VAL A 191 3.32 -2.40 -18.92
N GLY A 192 2.52 -1.60 -18.24
CA GLY A 192 2.54 -1.45 -16.78
C GLY A 192 1.24 -1.85 -16.10
N TRP A 193 1.26 -1.71 -14.78
CA TRP A 193 0.18 -1.98 -13.84
C TRP A 193 0.11 -0.84 -12.84
N ARG A 194 -1.08 -0.40 -12.49
CA ARG A 194 -1.32 0.48 -11.33
C ARG A 194 -1.70 -0.39 -10.15
N ILE A 195 -0.77 -0.60 -9.27
CA ILE A 195 -0.89 -1.45 -8.08
C ILE A 195 -0.60 -0.70 -6.77
N ASP A 196 -0.11 0.53 -6.89
CA ASP A 196 0.10 1.44 -5.76
C ASP A 196 -1.05 2.44 -5.69
N TYR A 197 -1.55 2.68 -4.49
CA TYR A 197 -2.73 3.52 -4.27
C TYR A 197 -2.54 4.48 -3.11
N PHE A 198 -3.30 5.58 -3.18
CA PHE A 198 -3.72 6.37 -2.05
C PHE A 198 -5.23 6.21 -1.91
N LEU A 199 -5.66 5.55 -0.85
CA LEU A 199 -7.06 5.45 -0.48
C LEU A 199 -7.31 6.33 0.75
N VAL A 200 -8.42 7.06 0.76
CA VAL A 200 -8.74 7.97 1.86
C VAL A 200 -10.17 7.77 2.34
N SER A 201 -10.42 7.97 3.61
CA SER A 201 -11.78 8.08 4.14
C SER A 201 -12.56 9.16 3.38
N GLU A 202 -13.82 8.90 3.07
CA GLU A 202 -14.70 9.84 2.35
C GLU A 202 -14.74 11.23 3.02
N THR A 203 -14.64 11.26 4.34
CA THR A 203 -14.71 12.50 5.14
C THR A 203 -13.61 13.51 4.85
N ILE A 204 -12.44 13.08 4.35
CA ILE A 204 -11.33 13.99 4.02
C ILE A 204 -11.23 14.32 2.53
N VAL A 205 -12.08 13.76 1.68
CA VAL A 205 -12.10 14.05 0.24
C VAL A 205 -12.12 15.55 -0.08
N PRO A 206 -12.87 16.41 0.63
CA PRO A 206 -12.86 17.86 0.38
C PRO A 206 -11.48 18.52 0.62
N SER A 207 -10.58 17.86 1.34
CA SER A 207 -9.24 18.39 1.67
C SER A 207 -8.16 17.94 0.69
N ILE A 208 -8.42 16.98 -0.19
CA ILE A 208 -7.44 16.52 -1.19
C ILE A 208 -7.43 17.45 -2.42
N LYS A 209 -6.23 17.64 -2.98
CA LYS A 209 -6.01 18.58 -4.10
C LYS A 209 -5.21 17.92 -5.21
#